data_eb9565bbe8e00a32dc389674dc65bda1
#
_entry.id   eb9565bbe8e00a32dc389674dc65bda1
#
_cell.length_a   1.000
_cell.length_b   1.000
_cell.length_c   1.000
_cell.angle_alpha   90.00
_cell.angle_beta   90.00
_cell.angle_gamma   90.00
#
_symmetry.space_group_name_H-M   'P 1'
#
loop_
_entity.id
_entity.type
_entity.pdbx_description
1 polymer ?
#
loop_
_entity_poly.entity_id
_entity_poly.type
_entity_poly.pdbx_seq_one_letter_code
_entity_poly.pdbx_strand_id
1 'polypeptide(L)'
;TGLSQVAGSEKREELVADGNGHGCGHNLLGAGSMAAAFAVKKYLEEKGEGSGKVVFYGCPGEEGAATKAFMARDGVFAECDAALTWHPGNVNQVTSGTCNTCIQSEYKFTGVASHAAGAPEKGRSALDAVELMNIGVQFLREHMPDSSRIHYSITDAGGDSPNVVQPRAQVLYMVRSIWVKDALELQERVDRIALAASMMTDTKMEKKFIDGCSNTVPNKVLESLMWENFNDL
;
A
#
# COMPACT_ATOMS: atom_id res chain seq x y z
N THR A 1 0.36 2.94 -12.46
CA THR A 1 1.36 3.52 -11.56
C THR A 1 2.37 4.47 -12.20
N GLY A 2 2.13 5.00 -13.31
CA GLY A 2 2.96 5.98 -13.98
C GLY A 2 2.23 6.61 -15.13
N LEU A 3 2.82 7.62 -15.74
CA LEU A 3 2.28 8.22 -16.96
C LEU A 3 2.48 7.24 -18.12
N SER A 4 1.58 7.26 -19.10
CA SER A 4 1.79 6.55 -20.35
C SER A 4 3.03 7.10 -21.06
N GLN A 5 3.86 6.23 -21.63
CA GLN A 5 5.11 6.61 -22.27
C GLN A 5 5.15 6.08 -23.70
N VAL A 6 5.75 6.85 -24.60
CA VAL A 6 6.06 6.38 -25.96
C VAL A 6 7.18 5.34 -25.85
N ALA A 7 6.95 4.14 -26.40
CA ALA A 7 7.91 3.06 -26.36
C ALA A 7 9.21 3.43 -27.10
N GLY A 8 10.36 3.16 -26.46
CA GLY A 8 11.69 3.47 -27.01
C GLY A 8 12.08 4.94 -27.02
N SER A 9 11.28 5.81 -26.43
CA SER A 9 11.64 7.24 -26.28
C SER A 9 12.68 7.42 -25.19
N GLU A 10 13.77 8.11 -25.48
CA GLU A 10 14.77 8.55 -24.49
C GLU A 10 14.29 9.77 -23.69
N LYS A 11 13.21 10.41 -24.12
CA LYS A 11 12.61 11.56 -23.47
C LYS A 11 11.36 11.12 -22.73
N ARG A 12 11.02 11.89 -21.68
CA ARG A 12 9.71 11.74 -21.03
C ARG A 12 8.63 12.30 -21.97
N GLU A 13 7.99 11.42 -22.70
CA GLU A 13 7.00 11.74 -23.71
C GLU A 13 5.73 10.92 -23.45
N GLU A 14 4.62 11.59 -23.22
CA GLU A 14 3.34 10.93 -22.97
C GLU A 14 2.75 10.39 -24.27
N LEU A 15 2.35 9.12 -24.26
CA LEU A 15 1.59 8.52 -25.35
C LEU A 15 0.16 9.03 -25.39
N VAL A 16 -0.44 9.21 -24.21
CA VAL A 16 -1.78 9.77 -24.01
C VAL A 16 -1.71 10.76 -22.89
N ALA A 17 -2.12 12.00 -23.11
CA ALA A 17 -2.12 13.05 -22.08
C ALA A 17 -2.90 12.59 -20.84
N ASP A 18 -2.32 12.73 -19.67
CA ASP A 18 -2.84 12.28 -18.37
C ASP A 18 -3.18 10.77 -18.31
N GLY A 19 -2.71 9.98 -19.28
CA GLY A 19 -2.94 8.54 -19.35
C GLY A 19 -2.09 7.76 -18.35
N ASN A 20 -2.62 6.62 -17.88
CA ASN A 20 -1.90 5.71 -17.02
C ASN A 20 -0.82 4.92 -17.78
N GLY A 21 0.27 4.58 -17.11
CA GLY A 21 1.37 3.80 -17.66
C GLY A 21 1.96 2.82 -16.64
N HIS A 22 2.96 2.06 -17.07
CA HIS A 22 3.65 1.07 -16.27
C HIS A 22 4.93 1.62 -15.61
N GLY A 23 4.79 2.52 -14.64
CA GLY A 23 5.92 3.08 -13.90
C GLY A 23 6.64 2.07 -12.99
N CYS A 24 5.99 0.96 -12.65
CA CYS A 24 6.52 -0.10 -11.76
C CYS A 24 6.79 -1.42 -12.50
N GLY A 25 6.62 -1.48 -13.82
CA GLY A 25 6.96 -2.67 -14.63
C GLY A 25 6.05 -3.88 -14.45
N HIS A 26 4.82 -3.70 -13.99
CA HIS A 26 3.88 -4.83 -13.76
C HIS A 26 3.49 -5.60 -15.02
N ASN A 27 3.59 -4.99 -16.19
CA ASN A 27 3.47 -5.67 -17.47
C ASN A 27 4.56 -6.73 -17.67
N LEU A 28 5.80 -6.44 -17.27
CA LEU A 28 6.92 -7.39 -17.28
C LEU A 28 6.72 -8.49 -16.23
N LEU A 29 6.28 -8.12 -15.03
CA LEU A 29 5.96 -9.04 -13.94
C LEU A 29 5.01 -10.16 -14.38
N GLY A 30 3.88 -9.80 -14.97
CA GLY A 30 2.89 -10.76 -15.46
C GLY A 30 3.42 -11.65 -16.57
N ALA A 31 4.05 -11.07 -17.57
CA ALA A 31 4.59 -11.80 -18.72
C ALA A 31 5.70 -12.76 -18.33
N GLY A 32 6.67 -12.33 -17.52
CA GLY A 32 7.78 -13.16 -17.05
C GLY A 32 7.33 -14.30 -16.16
N SER A 33 6.42 -14.04 -15.21
CA SER A 33 5.88 -15.08 -14.33
C SER A 33 5.08 -16.14 -15.11
N MET A 34 4.32 -15.71 -16.11
CA MET A 34 3.59 -16.64 -16.99
C MET A 34 4.54 -17.50 -17.82
N ALA A 35 5.58 -16.90 -18.39
CA ALA A 35 6.58 -17.64 -19.14
C ALA A 35 7.30 -18.69 -18.27
N ALA A 36 7.65 -18.32 -17.03
CA ALA A 36 8.23 -19.26 -16.06
C ALA A 36 7.28 -20.42 -15.74
N ALA A 37 5.98 -20.13 -15.53
CA ALA A 37 4.99 -21.18 -15.30
C ALA A 37 4.85 -22.14 -16.47
N PHE A 38 4.89 -21.65 -17.72
CA PHE A 38 4.90 -22.50 -18.92
C PHE A 38 6.16 -23.38 -19.01
N ALA A 39 7.32 -22.83 -18.69
CA ALA A 39 8.56 -23.59 -18.68
C ALA A 39 8.51 -24.72 -17.64
N VAL A 40 8.07 -24.42 -16.41
CA VAL A 40 7.89 -25.43 -15.35
C VAL A 40 6.85 -26.48 -15.75
N LYS A 41 5.72 -26.06 -16.34
CA LYS A 41 4.70 -27.00 -16.84
C LYS A 41 5.32 -28.00 -17.83
N LYS A 42 6.06 -27.51 -18.82
CA LYS A 42 6.70 -28.35 -19.81
C LYS A 42 7.69 -29.35 -19.16
N TYR A 43 8.50 -28.87 -18.22
CA TYR A 43 9.41 -29.74 -17.46
C TYR A 43 8.67 -30.83 -16.69
N LEU A 44 7.55 -30.51 -16.03
CA LEU A 44 6.75 -31.50 -15.31
C LEU A 44 6.11 -32.54 -16.24
N GLU A 45 5.63 -32.12 -17.42
CA GLU A 45 5.09 -33.02 -18.44
C GLU A 45 6.15 -34.02 -18.92
N GLU A 46 7.40 -33.59 -19.10
CA GLU A 46 8.52 -34.45 -19.47
C GLU A 46 8.93 -35.44 -18.36
N LYS A 47 8.71 -35.09 -17.09
CA LYS A 47 8.97 -35.94 -15.91
C LYS A 47 7.89 -37.01 -15.67
N GLY A 48 6.69 -36.84 -16.23
CA GLY A 48 5.54 -37.74 -16.11
C GLY A 48 4.58 -37.43 -14.98
N GLU A 49 3.49 -38.16 -14.92
CA GLU A 49 2.42 -37.95 -13.93
C GLU A 49 2.92 -38.03 -12.48
N GLY A 50 2.39 -37.15 -11.63
CA GLY A 50 2.72 -37.10 -10.20
C GLY A 50 4.02 -36.38 -9.86
N SER A 51 4.75 -35.82 -10.85
CA SER A 51 6.00 -35.09 -10.62
C SER A 51 5.82 -33.74 -9.95
N GLY A 52 4.62 -33.16 -10.00
CA GLY A 52 4.30 -31.90 -9.34
C GLY A 52 3.17 -31.11 -10.01
N LYS A 53 2.89 -29.93 -9.47
CA LYS A 53 1.88 -28.98 -9.98
C LYS A 53 2.48 -27.58 -9.97
N VAL A 54 2.32 -26.84 -11.06
CA VAL A 54 2.60 -25.41 -11.12
C VAL A 54 1.29 -24.63 -11.19
N VAL A 55 1.17 -23.58 -10.42
CA VAL A 55 0.02 -22.70 -10.42
C VAL A 55 0.49 -21.27 -10.66
N PHE A 56 -0.10 -20.60 -11.64
CA PHE A 56 0.12 -19.18 -11.91
C PHE A 56 -1.03 -18.36 -11.32
N TYR A 57 -0.72 -17.45 -10.39
CA TYR A 57 -1.70 -16.59 -9.77
C TYR A 57 -1.67 -15.18 -10.36
N GLY A 58 -2.78 -14.76 -10.96
CA GLY A 58 -3.01 -13.35 -11.29
C GLY A 58 -3.48 -12.58 -10.05
N CYS A 59 -2.72 -11.57 -9.63
CA CYS A 59 -2.99 -10.80 -8.43
C CYS A 59 -3.22 -9.32 -8.78
N PRO A 60 -4.42 -8.92 -9.22
CA PRO A 60 -4.72 -7.55 -9.62
C PRO A 60 -4.77 -6.61 -8.42
N GLY A 61 -4.60 -5.30 -8.67
CA GLY A 61 -4.77 -4.26 -7.64
C GLY A 61 -3.67 -4.22 -6.58
N GLU A 62 -2.44 -4.61 -6.92
CA GLU A 62 -1.32 -4.63 -5.98
C GLU A 62 -1.03 -3.24 -5.42
N GLU A 63 -0.94 -2.22 -6.27
CA GLU A 63 -0.51 -0.86 -5.93
C GLU A 63 -1.49 -0.07 -5.03
N GLY A 64 -2.73 -0.45 -4.95
CA GLY A 64 -3.72 0.34 -4.20
C GLY A 64 -4.59 -0.45 -3.25
N ALA A 65 -4.50 -1.79 -3.29
CA ALA A 65 -5.36 -2.65 -2.49
C ALA A 65 -4.63 -3.83 -1.84
N ALA A 66 -3.32 -3.97 -2.03
CA ALA A 66 -2.51 -5.08 -1.49
C ALA A 66 -3.20 -6.45 -1.64
N THR A 67 -3.77 -6.73 -2.82
CA THR A 67 -4.70 -7.86 -3.05
C THR A 67 -4.13 -9.22 -2.65
N LYS A 68 -2.79 -9.42 -2.79
CA LYS A 68 -2.13 -10.65 -2.33
C LYS A 68 -2.33 -10.91 -0.83
N ALA A 69 -2.37 -9.86 -0.01
CA ALA A 69 -2.62 -10.02 1.44
C ALA A 69 -4.04 -10.55 1.70
N PHE A 70 -5.03 -10.05 0.96
CA PHE A 70 -6.40 -10.56 1.04
C PHE A 70 -6.53 -11.98 0.47
N MET A 71 -5.86 -12.30 -0.63
CA MET A 71 -5.81 -13.67 -1.19
C MET A 71 -5.18 -14.64 -0.19
N ALA A 72 -4.09 -14.24 0.49
CA ALA A 72 -3.47 -15.05 1.53
C ALA A 72 -4.40 -15.27 2.73
N ARG A 73 -5.07 -14.22 3.21
CA ARG A 73 -6.09 -14.30 4.27
C ARG A 73 -7.19 -15.29 3.92
N ASP A 74 -7.65 -15.29 2.68
CA ASP A 74 -8.74 -16.12 2.20
C ASP A 74 -8.27 -17.54 1.80
N GLY A 75 -7.00 -17.88 2.05
CA GLY A 75 -6.44 -19.22 1.87
C GLY A 75 -6.13 -19.61 0.42
N VAL A 76 -6.10 -18.65 -0.52
CA VAL A 76 -5.87 -18.92 -1.95
C VAL A 76 -4.55 -19.64 -2.22
N PHE A 77 -3.54 -19.41 -1.38
CA PHE A 77 -2.20 -19.99 -1.53
C PHE A 77 -1.97 -21.22 -0.64
N ALA A 78 -3.00 -21.71 0.06
CA ALA A 78 -2.85 -22.80 1.05
C ALA A 78 -2.40 -24.13 0.46
N GLU A 79 -2.59 -24.36 -0.84
CA GLU A 79 -2.15 -25.57 -1.54
C GLU A 79 -0.69 -25.52 -2.00
N CYS A 80 -0.01 -24.38 -1.84
CA CYS A 80 1.36 -24.21 -2.36
C CYS A 80 2.39 -24.67 -1.35
N ASP A 81 3.29 -25.55 -1.76
CA ASP A 81 4.50 -25.91 -0.98
C ASP A 81 5.54 -24.79 -1.01
N ALA A 82 5.61 -24.06 -2.11
CA ALA A 82 6.48 -22.90 -2.29
C ALA A 82 5.83 -21.87 -3.21
N ALA A 83 6.10 -20.59 -2.96
CA ALA A 83 5.67 -19.48 -3.81
C ALA A 83 6.88 -18.62 -4.17
N LEU A 84 7.01 -18.31 -5.46
CA LEU A 84 8.06 -17.46 -5.99
C LEU A 84 7.45 -16.22 -6.62
N THR A 85 8.10 -15.08 -6.43
CA THR A 85 7.74 -13.81 -7.04
C THR A 85 9.01 -13.07 -7.43
N TRP A 86 8.87 -12.09 -8.31
CA TRP A 86 9.97 -11.21 -8.68
C TRP A 86 9.46 -9.78 -8.88
N HIS A 87 10.35 -8.84 -8.95
CA HIS A 87 10.04 -7.45 -9.27
C HIS A 87 11.12 -6.88 -10.20
N PRO A 88 10.76 -6.16 -11.28
CA PRO A 88 11.73 -5.51 -12.14
C PRO A 88 12.60 -4.51 -11.34
N GLY A 89 13.88 -4.51 -11.66
CA GLY A 89 14.85 -3.60 -11.04
C GLY A 89 15.95 -3.24 -12.06
N ASN A 90 16.92 -2.47 -11.61
CA ASN A 90 18.06 -2.03 -12.42
C ASN A 90 19.27 -3.00 -12.34
N VAL A 91 19.15 -4.05 -11.55
CA VAL A 91 20.17 -5.08 -11.38
C VAL A 91 19.52 -6.45 -11.25
N ASN A 92 20.24 -7.49 -11.67
CA ASN A 92 19.85 -8.87 -11.39
C ASN A 92 20.33 -9.23 -9.98
N GLN A 93 19.41 -9.59 -9.10
CA GLN A 93 19.72 -9.93 -7.72
C GLN A 93 18.67 -10.86 -7.12
N VAL A 94 19.07 -11.65 -6.15
CA VAL A 94 18.16 -12.30 -5.22
C VAL A 94 18.01 -11.40 -4.00
N THR A 95 16.80 -10.90 -3.78
CA THR A 95 16.53 -10.03 -2.63
C THR A 95 16.43 -10.88 -1.37
N SER A 96 17.35 -10.66 -0.44
CA SER A 96 17.33 -11.25 0.90
C SER A 96 17.07 -10.18 1.95
N GLY A 97 16.33 -10.52 3.00
CA GLY A 97 16.01 -9.62 4.09
C GLY A 97 14.52 -9.43 4.30
N THR A 98 14.17 -8.45 5.13
CA THR A 98 12.78 -8.11 5.44
C THR A 98 12.38 -6.77 4.85
N CYS A 99 11.12 -6.61 4.50
CA CYS A 99 10.50 -5.32 4.26
C CYS A 99 9.69 -4.87 5.48
N ASN A 100 9.26 -3.62 5.52
CA ASN A 100 8.43 -3.14 6.59
C ASN A 100 6.99 -3.67 6.47
N THR A 101 6.40 -4.02 7.62
CA THR A 101 4.95 -4.07 7.77
C THR A 101 4.35 -2.72 7.39
N CYS A 102 3.22 -2.71 6.70
CA CYS A 102 2.45 -1.48 6.51
C CYS A 102 0.98 -1.69 6.83
N ILE A 103 0.33 -0.65 7.32
CA ILE A 103 -1.11 -0.58 7.61
C ILE A 103 -1.63 0.71 7.03
N GLN A 104 -2.63 0.62 6.18
CA GLN A 104 -3.27 1.77 5.56
C GLN A 104 -4.68 1.93 6.07
N SER A 105 -5.00 3.12 6.58
CA SER A 105 -6.29 3.45 7.15
C SER A 105 -6.75 4.83 6.70
N GLU A 106 -8.02 4.92 6.38
CA GLU A 106 -8.70 6.16 6.03
C GLU A 106 -9.46 6.68 7.25
N TYR A 107 -9.33 7.98 7.53
CA TYR A 107 -10.10 8.67 8.55
C TYR A 107 -10.97 9.71 7.88
N LYS A 108 -12.27 9.59 8.09
CA LYS A 108 -13.29 10.51 7.63
C LYS A 108 -13.85 11.27 8.81
N PHE A 109 -13.83 12.60 8.69
CA PHE A 109 -14.45 13.49 9.66
C PHE A 109 -15.72 14.09 9.07
N THR A 110 -16.76 14.18 9.91
CA THR A 110 -18.05 14.79 9.56
C THR A 110 -18.41 15.85 10.59
N GLY A 111 -18.58 17.06 10.12
CA GLY A 111 -18.92 18.25 10.90
C GLY A 111 -20.23 18.86 10.45
N VAL A 112 -20.35 20.17 10.60
CA VAL A 112 -21.55 20.95 10.27
C VAL A 112 -21.15 22.15 9.42
N ALA A 113 -21.75 22.30 8.23
CA ALA A 113 -21.54 23.47 7.39
C ALA A 113 -22.14 24.74 8.00
N SER A 114 -21.45 25.85 7.83
CA SER A 114 -21.96 27.18 8.16
C SER A 114 -21.26 28.23 7.32
N HIS A 115 -21.83 29.42 7.25
CA HIS A 115 -21.15 30.57 6.63
C HIS A 115 -20.04 31.07 7.58
N ALA A 116 -18.78 30.97 7.14
CA ALA A 116 -17.62 31.22 8.01
C ALA A 116 -17.53 32.65 8.59
N ALA A 117 -18.17 33.64 7.94
CA ALA A 117 -18.24 35.01 8.45
C ALA A 117 -19.62 35.37 9.05
N GLY A 118 -20.71 34.78 8.54
CA GLY A 118 -22.07 35.16 8.95
C GLY A 118 -22.61 34.44 10.20
N ALA A 119 -22.20 33.19 10.39
CA ALA A 119 -22.61 32.35 11.52
C ALA A 119 -21.61 31.27 11.85
N PRO A 120 -20.29 31.57 12.05
CA PRO A 120 -19.26 30.58 12.28
C PRO A 120 -19.51 29.69 13.50
N GLU A 121 -20.17 30.22 14.53
CA GLU A 121 -20.49 29.50 15.77
C GLU A 121 -21.44 28.31 15.57
N LYS A 122 -22.14 28.24 14.44
CA LYS A 122 -23.02 27.13 14.07
C LYS A 122 -22.30 26.01 13.31
N GLY A 123 -21.08 26.28 12.84
CA GLY A 123 -20.27 25.34 12.10
C GLY A 123 -19.45 24.39 13.00
N ARG A 124 -19.06 23.26 12.44
CA ARG A 124 -18.06 22.34 13.00
C ARG A 124 -17.19 21.88 11.84
N SER A 125 -15.93 22.31 11.84
CA SER A 125 -15.03 22.06 10.72
C SER A 125 -14.42 20.65 10.78
N ALA A 126 -14.75 19.84 9.81
CA ALA A 126 -14.10 18.54 9.61
C ALA A 126 -12.67 18.69 9.12
N LEU A 127 -12.34 19.77 8.39
CA LEU A 127 -10.98 20.04 7.94
C LEU A 127 -10.07 20.38 9.12
N ASP A 128 -10.54 21.17 10.09
CA ASP A 128 -9.78 21.47 11.32
C ASP A 128 -9.46 20.19 12.09
N ALA A 129 -10.37 19.21 12.10
CA ALA A 129 -10.11 17.91 12.72
C ALA A 129 -8.97 17.16 12.00
N VAL A 130 -8.94 17.18 10.65
CA VAL A 130 -7.84 16.60 9.86
C VAL A 130 -6.53 17.31 10.15
N GLU A 131 -6.53 18.65 10.20
CA GLU A 131 -5.33 19.44 10.50
C GLU A 131 -4.80 19.16 11.91
N LEU A 132 -5.67 19.12 12.92
CA LEU A 132 -5.28 18.79 14.30
C LEU A 132 -4.77 17.35 14.42
N MET A 133 -5.38 16.39 13.72
CA MET A 133 -4.86 15.04 13.63
C MET A 133 -3.46 15.03 13.02
N ASN A 134 -3.25 15.71 11.91
CA ASN A 134 -1.97 15.78 11.22
C ASN A 134 -0.89 16.40 12.12
N ILE A 135 -1.20 17.48 12.84
CA ILE A 135 -0.30 18.11 13.80
C ILE A 135 0.01 17.18 14.97
N GLY A 136 -1.00 16.52 15.54
CA GLY A 136 -0.82 15.55 16.62
C GLY A 136 0.10 14.39 16.24
N VAL A 137 0.01 13.92 15.00
CA VAL A 137 0.91 12.89 14.48
C VAL A 137 2.35 13.41 14.31
N GLN A 138 2.58 14.71 14.02
CA GLN A 138 3.95 15.24 14.00
C GLN A 138 4.62 15.11 15.38
N PHE A 139 3.88 15.41 16.46
CA PHE A 139 4.42 15.20 17.82
C PHE A 139 4.62 13.73 18.17
N LEU A 140 3.76 12.84 17.68
CA LEU A 140 3.95 11.40 17.85
C LEU A 140 5.27 10.91 17.24
N ARG A 141 5.75 11.51 16.15
CA ARG A 141 6.98 11.12 15.48
C ARG A 141 8.23 11.22 16.35
N GLU A 142 8.24 12.11 17.34
CA GLU A 142 9.32 12.19 18.35
C GLU A 142 9.37 10.97 19.29
N HIS A 143 8.29 10.18 19.34
CA HIS A 143 8.07 9.15 20.34
C HIS A 143 7.73 7.78 19.72
N MET A 144 8.22 7.53 18.51
CA MET A 144 8.11 6.24 17.83
C MET A 144 9.51 5.68 17.50
N PRO A 145 9.66 4.37 17.29
CA PRO A 145 10.95 3.80 16.89
C PRO A 145 11.48 4.42 15.58
N ASP A 146 12.80 4.63 15.49
CA ASP A 146 13.46 5.20 14.30
C ASP A 146 13.20 4.39 13.02
N SER A 147 12.95 3.10 13.16
CA SER A 147 12.58 2.19 12.07
C SER A 147 11.15 2.36 11.59
N SER A 148 10.30 3.09 12.33
CA SER A 148 8.90 3.33 11.97
C SER A 148 8.72 4.56 11.09
N ARG A 149 7.64 4.59 10.33
CA ARG A 149 7.27 5.74 9.49
C ARG A 149 5.76 5.93 9.52
N ILE A 150 5.33 7.19 9.44
CA ILE A 150 3.93 7.55 9.25
C ILE A 150 3.85 8.53 8.08
N HIS A 151 3.00 8.23 7.13
CA HIS A 151 2.71 9.07 5.98
C HIS A 151 1.23 9.38 5.93
N TYR A 152 0.84 10.49 5.32
CA TYR A 152 -0.55 10.79 5.07
C TYR A 152 -0.76 11.59 3.79
N SER A 153 -1.99 11.55 3.29
CA SER A 153 -2.47 12.37 2.19
C SER A 153 -3.90 12.80 2.49
N ILE A 154 -4.20 14.10 2.38
CA ILE A 154 -5.58 14.60 2.46
C ILE A 154 -6.25 14.24 1.14
N THR A 155 -7.31 13.43 1.21
CA THR A 155 -8.04 12.93 0.04
C THR A 155 -9.34 13.68 -0.23
N ASP A 156 -9.90 14.37 0.79
CA ASP A 156 -10.99 15.33 0.66
C ASP A 156 -10.77 16.46 1.67
N ALA A 157 -10.66 17.69 1.19
CA ALA A 157 -10.53 18.88 2.03
C ALA A 157 -11.87 19.55 2.34
N GLY A 158 -12.99 18.98 1.91
CA GLY A 158 -14.32 19.48 2.19
C GLY A 158 -14.87 20.52 1.23
N GLY A 159 -14.16 20.82 0.17
CA GLY A 159 -14.50 21.81 -0.86
C GLY A 159 -13.40 22.83 -1.07
N ASP A 160 -13.67 23.80 -1.93
CA ASP A 160 -12.73 24.82 -2.41
C ASP A 160 -13.11 26.26 -1.99
N SER A 161 -14.23 26.42 -1.28
CA SER A 161 -14.75 27.72 -0.87
C SER A 161 -14.36 28.06 0.56
N PRO A 162 -13.45 29.02 0.81
CA PRO A 162 -12.94 29.32 2.15
C PRO A 162 -13.96 30.00 3.08
N ASN A 163 -15.08 30.51 2.54
CA ASN A 163 -16.17 31.11 3.30
C ASN A 163 -17.21 30.11 3.80
N VAL A 164 -16.98 28.81 3.62
CA VAL A 164 -17.83 27.72 4.12
C VAL A 164 -17.05 26.89 5.12
N VAL A 165 -17.62 26.71 6.33
CA VAL A 165 -17.09 25.74 7.29
C VAL A 165 -17.25 24.33 6.72
N GLN A 166 -16.16 23.57 6.58
CA GLN A 166 -16.13 22.32 5.86
C GLN A 166 -16.87 21.20 6.63
N PRO A 167 -18.02 20.70 6.12
CA PRO A 167 -18.80 19.68 6.82
C PRO A 167 -18.26 18.25 6.69
N ARG A 168 -17.27 18.06 5.83
CA ARG A 168 -16.58 16.77 5.63
C ARG A 168 -15.11 17.00 5.32
N ALA A 169 -14.27 16.10 5.75
CA ALA A 169 -12.89 16.00 5.30
C ALA A 169 -12.40 14.57 5.47
N GLN A 170 -11.37 14.19 4.72
CA GLN A 170 -10.87 12.84 4.70
C GLN A 170 -9.36 12.82 4.52
N VAL A 171 -8.69 11.97 5.27
CA VAL A 171 -7.25 11.77 5.22
C VAL A 171 -6.92 10.29 5.22
N LEU A 172 -6.00 9.91 4.34
CA LEU A 172 -5.47 8.56 4.24
C LEU A 172 -4.11 8.51 4.94
N TYR A 173 -3.95 7.59 5.87
CA TYR A 173 -2.73 7.35 6.62
C TYR A 173 -2.10 6.01 6.27
N MET A 174 -0.78 5.97 6.26
CA MET A 174 0.00 4.74 6.17
C MET A 174 1.01 4.70 7.30
N VAL A 175 0.89 3.68 8.15
CA VAL A 175 1.81 3.38 9.25
C VAL A 175 2.72 2.25 8.84
N ARG A 176 4.03 2.40 9.08
CA ARG A 176 5.04 1.39 8.76
C ARG A 176 5.91 1.11 9.98
N SER A 177 6.26 -0.15 10.17
CA SER A 177 7.29 -0.59 11.12
C SER A 177 7.92 -1.90 10.65
N ILE A 178 9.07 -2.27 11.21
CA ILE A 178 9.72 -3.55 10.87
C ILE A 178 8.81 -4.72 11.27
N TRP A 179 8.23 -4.68 12.47
CA TRP A 179 7.42 -5.77 13.01
C TRP A 179 5.94 -5.44 13.03
N VAL A 180 5.12 -6.44 12.79
CA VAL A 180 3.64 -6.32 12.83
C VAL A 180 3.17 -5.75 14.17
N LYS A 181 3.73 -6.23 15.29
CA LYS A 181 3.38 -5.77 16.64
C LYS A 181 3.57 -4.26 16.78
N ASP A 182 4.73 -3.75 16.36
CA ASP A 182 5.07 -2.33 16.50
C ASP A 182 4.20 -1.46 15.57
N ALA A 183 3.89 -1.97 14.38
CA ALA A 183 2.99 -1.30 13.44
C ALA A 183 1.57 -1.20 14.01
N LEU A 184 1.06 -2.25 14.64
CA LEU A 184 -0.26 -2.25 15.27
C LEU A 184 -0.32 -1.31 16.47
N GLU A 185 0.69 -1.31 17.34
CA GLU A 185 0.79 -0.39 18.48
C GLU A 185 0.82 1.08 18.01
N LEU A 186 1.63 1.35 16.97
CA LEU A 186 1.72 2.69 16.41
C LEU A 186 0.40 3.11 15.74
N GLN A 187 -0.28 2.19 15.07
CA GLN A 187 -1.61 2.43 14.48
C GLN A 187 -2.64 2.82 15.55
N GLU A 188 -2.65 2.13 16.70
CA GLU A 188 -3.54 2.49 17.82
C GLU A 188 -3.25 3.89 18.37
N ARG A 189 -1.99 4.32 18.37
CA ARG A 189 -1.63 5.68 18.80
C ARG A 189 -2.15 6.72 17.81
N VAL A 190 -2.07 6.45 16.51
CA VAL A 190 -2.66 7.31 15.45
C VAL A 190 -4.19 7.35 15.60
N ASP A 191 -4.84 6.23 15.88
CA ASP A 191 -6.29 6.16 16.10
C ASP A 191 -6.74 7.03 17.27
N ARG A 192 -5.98 7.02 18.39
CA ARG A 192 -6.26 7.89 19.54
C ARG A 192 -6.11 9.37 19.22
N ILE A 193 -5.14 9.75 18.38
CA ILE A 193 -4.98 11.13 17.93
C ILE A 193 -6.17 11.56 17.06
N ALA A 194 -6.62 10.68 16.14
CA ALA A 194 -7.79 10.96 15.31
C ALA A 194 -9.06 11.16 16.17
N LEU A 195 -9.26 10.32 17.16
CA LEU A 195 -10.38 10.46 18.11
C LEU A 195 -10.28 11.76 18.90
N ALA A 196 -9.11 12.10 19.41
CA ALA A 196 -8.88 13.35 20.14
C ALA A 196 -9.15 14.57 19.25
N ALA A 197 -8.71 14.57 18.00
CA ALA A 197 -8.97 15.63 17.03
C ALA A 197 -10.49 15.83 16.80
N SER A 198 -11.25 14.75 16.68
CA SER A 198 -12.71 14.83 16.54
C SER A 198 -13.39 15.43 17.79
N MET A 199 -12.90 15.09 18.98
CA MET A 199 -13.40 15.65 20.24
C MET A 199 -13.09 17.15 20.36
N MET A 200 -11.91 17.59 19.93
CA MET A 200 -11.49 19.00 19.96
C MET A 200 -12.33 19.87 19.02
N THR A 201 -12.84 19.32 17.94
CA THR A 201 -13.59 20.04 16.90
C THR A 201 -15.09 19.77 16.96
N ASP A 202 -15.55 18.97 17.90
CA ASP A 202 -16.95 18.55 18.03
C ASP A 202 -17.49 17.94 16.70
N THR A 203 -16.65 17.11 16.05
CA THR A 203 -16.97 16.39 14.82
C THR A 203 -17.11 14.89 15.07
N LYS A 204 -17.64 14.14 14.10
CA LYS A 204 -17.67 12.67 14.13
C LYS A 204 -16.51 12.12 13.31
N MET A 205 -15.80 11.13 13.85
CA MET A 205 -14.73 10.42 13.17
C MET A 205 -15.15 8.99 12.85
N GLU A 206 -14.89 8.55 11.62
CA GLU A 206 -15.01 7.17 11.17
C GLU A 206 -13.66 6.71 10.63
N LYS A 207 -13.22 5.51 11.04
CA LYS A 207 -12.02 4.86 10.51
C LYS A 207 -12.41 3.73 9.60
N LYS A 208 -11.74 3.62 8.46
CA LYS A 208 -11.83 2.49 7.56
C LYS A 208 -10.44 1.91 7.34
N PHE A 209 -10.24 0.63 7.63
CA PHE A 209 -9.06 -0.11 7.20
C PHE A 209 -9.11 -0.28 5.68
N ILE A 210 -8.03 0.07 5.00
CA ILE A 210 -7.92 -0.04 3.53
C ILE A 210 -7.17 -1.31 3.16
N ASP A 211 -5.92 -1.42 3.61
CA ASP A 211 -5.07 -2.58 3.37
C ASP A 211 -3.95 -2.70 4.40
N GLY A 212 -3.21 -3.78 4.32
CA GLY A 212 -2.01 -3.98 5.11
C GLY A 212 -1.27 -5.24 4.70
N CYS A 213 0.04 -5.23 4.92
CA CYS A 213 0.89 -6.40 4.75
C CYS A 213 1.89 -6.51 5.89
N SER A 214 2.20 -7.75 6.26
CA SER A 214 3.26 -8.04 7.22
C SER A 214 4.64 -7.84 6.59
N ASN A 215 5.66 -7.78 7.44
CA ASN A 215 7.04 -7.86 6.98
C ASN A 215 7.32 -9.20 6.29
N THR A 216 8.26 -9.18 5.36
CA THR A 216 8.74 -10.42 4.70
C THR A 216 9.60 -11.21 5.67
N VAL A 217 9.40 -12.54 5.68
CA VAL A 217 10.26 -13.49 6.39
C VAL A 217 11.19 -14.12 5.36
N PRO A 218 12.53 -13.92 5.46
CA PRO A 218 13.49 -14.49 4.52
C PRO A 218 13.45 -16.02 4.49
N ASN A 219 13.53 -16.60 3.28
CA ASN A 219 13.68 -18.04 3.10
C ASN A 219 15.03 -18.36 2.48
N LYS A 220 16.03 -18.60 3.32
CA LYS A 220 17.42 -18.80 2.90
C LYS A 220 17.61 -19.98 1.95
N VAL A 221 16.78 -21.01 2.03
CA VAL A 221 16.88 -22.18 1.13
C VAL A 221 16.46 -21.78 -0.28
N LEU A 222 15.31 -21.16 -0.43
CA LEU A 222 14.83 -20.69 -1.74
C LEU A 222 15.72 -19.59 -2.31
N GLU A 223 16.22 -18.69 -1.46
CA GLU A 223 17.16 -17.64 -1.87
C GLU A 223 18.48 -18.24 -2.42
N SER A 224 19.05 -19.25 -1.75
CA SER A 224 20.27 -19.94 -2.21
C SER A 224 20.04 -20.67 -3.52
N LEU A 225 18.93 -21.41 -3.65
CA LEU A 225 18.59 -22.11 -4.89
C LEU A 225 18.41 -21.13 -6.05
N MET A 226 17.77 -20.00 -5.80
CA MET A 226 17.59 -18.97 -6.83
C MET A 226 18.94 -18.36 -7.23
N TRP A 227 19.81 -18.08 -6.26
CA TRP A 227 21.16 -17.56 -6.50
C TRP A 227 22.02 -18.53 -7.33
N GLU A 228 21.99 -19.82 -7.01
CA GLU A 228 22.67 -20.86 -7.79
C GLU A 228 22.20 -20.85 -9.25
N ASN A 229 20.88 -20.86 -9.48
CA ASN A 229 20.32 -20.81 -10.83
C ASN A 229 20.67 -19.51 -11.58
N PHE A 230 20.80 -18.37 -10.92
CA PHE A 230 21.26 -17.13 -11.56
C PHE A 230 22.71 -17.19 -12.01
N ASN A 231 23.56 -17.97 -11.34
CA ASN A 231 24.96 -18.13 -11.73
C ASN A 231 25.16 -19.18 -12.84
N ASP A 232 24.18 -20.06 -13.06
CA ASP A 232 24.21 -21.08 -14.13
C ASP A 232 23.69 -20.53 -15.48
N LEU A 233 23.06 -19.34 -15.50
CA LEU A 233 22.55 -18.63 -16.68
C LEU A 233 23.52 -17.58 -17.19
#